data_c125d55c4e45ec6c3ef9b885807fdfb3
#
_entry.id   c125d55c4e45ec6c3ef9b885807fdfb3
#
_cell.length_a   1.000
_cell.length_b   1.000
_cell.length_c   1.000
_cell.angle_alpha   90.00
_cell.angle_beta   90.00
_cell.angle_gamma   90.00
#
_symmetry.space_group_name_H-M   'P 1'
#
loop_
_entity.id
_entity.type
_entity.pdbx_description
1 polymer ?
#
loop_
_entity_poly.entity_id
_entity_poly.type
_entity_poly.pdbx_seq_one_letter_code
_entity_poly.pdbx_strand_id
1 'polypeptide(L)'
;MQYGVILNSIYNIWINSTFFSILERIWSPFKRAYDNLAAVSFLRGYDRVQAVYEGSLFSRIIRFILDLIYKLIAAIAGFIAPAWESSLIVRLCRGSFILNFEFLLGGFICVMFITPHESWNNAYAVIAALGFLALYLILAGSGKRELMYPDRLGLPLALFAIALIVSLLFTHDLSDSIRILLFFIAAFIFTYVIAADITDEKRLVKLLAFIYAAVILTSVYAVIQRKFNLVYVNASFTDLKLNTGIPGRITSTLDNPNNFSEFLVLFMPLCAAFAGTRKKQTSCAALLIGLALPALALIMTYSRSGWISLMLAAFVYLWLRNKKLIPLFIALAVLAFPFLPSTITTRLTSIVTGIFGSSGYIDSSAQHRLRLWQSVEYMIRDYGVVGIGLGPSSFASLYPLYAQVDGASHTQSLYFELILETGILGFVSFMWLALRSI
;
A
#
# COMPACT_ATOMS: atom_id res chain seq x y z
N MET A 1 -34.35 -14.09 12.42
CA MET A 1 -34.03 -15.52 12.70
C MET A 1 -33.83 -16.37 11.42
N GLN A 2 -34.66 -16.25 10.38
CA GLN A 2 -34.55 -17.06 9.16
C GLN A 2 -33.23 -16.91 8.38
N TYR A 3 -32.63 -15.69 8.30
CA TYR A 3 -31.38 -15.48 7.61
C TYR A 3 -30.19 -16.22 8.24
N GLY A 4 -30.18 -16.41 9.55
CA GLY A 4 -29.14 -17.16 10.24
C GLY A 4 -29.17 -18.65 9.94
N VAL A 5 -30.35 -19.22 9.72
CA VAL A 5 -30.51 -20.64 9.40
C VAL A 5 -30.02 -20.94 7.99
N ILE A 6 -30.36 -20.09 7.00
CA ILE A 6 -29.90 -20.24 5.60
C ILE A 6 -28.38 -20.11 5.52
N LEU A 7 -27.78 -19.08 6.14
CA LEU A 7 -26.35 -18.89 6.17
C LEU A 7 -25.61 -20.04 6.87
N ASN A 8 -26.18 -20.60 7.93
CA ASN A 8 -25.60 -21.77 8.59
C ASN A 8 -25.69 -23.03 7.73
N SER A 9 -26.79 -23.22 7.00
CA SER A 9 -26.94 -24.35 6.07
C SER A 9 -25.93 -24.24 4.93
N ILE A 10 -25.79 -23.08 4.30
CA ILE A 10 -24.79 -22.82 3.25
C ILE A 10 -23.36 -23.04 3.79
N TYR A 11 -23.08 -22.57 5.01
CA TYR A 11 -21.78 -22.77 5.64
C TYR A 11 -21.48 -24.25 5.88
N ASN A 12 -22.46 -25.03 6.38
CA ASN A 12 -22.28 -26.47 6.61
C ASN A 12 -22.06 -27.23 5.28
N ILE A 13 -22.78 -26.88 4.23
CA ILE A 13 -22.53 -27.42 2.89
C ILE A 13 -21.12 -27.08 2.41
N TRP A 14 -20.68 -25.85 2.64
CA TRP A 14 -19.36 -25.36 2.25
C TRP A 14 -18.25 -26.12 2.96
N ILE A 15 -18.24 -26.18 4.30
CA ILE A 15 -17.17 -26.87 5.05
C ILE A 15 -17.13 -28.37 4.82
N ASN A 16 -18.26 -28.98 4.45
CA ASN A 16 -18.36 -30.40 4.10
C ASN A 16 -18.15 -30.66 2.60
N SER A 17 -17.90 -29.60 1.81
CA SER A 17 -17.67 -29.76 0.37
C SER A 17 -16.29 -30.35 0.07
N THR A 18 -16.20 -31.13 -0.99
CA THR A 18 -14.95 -31.66 -1.51
C THR A 18 -13.97 -30.53 -1.85
N PHE A 19 -14.48 -29.40 -2.35
CA PHE A 19 -13.68 -28.24 -2.69
C PHE A 19 -13.03 -27.61 -1.45
N PHE A 20 -13.77 -27.47 -0.34
CA PHE A 20 -13.21 -26.98 0.91
C PHE A 20 -12.16 -27.94 1.47
N SER A 21 -12.40 -29.25 1.41
CA SER A 21 -11.43 -30.27 1.84
C SER A 21 -10.14 -30.25 1.02
N ILE A 22 -10.24 -29.98 -0.29
CA ILE A 22 -9.07 -29.79 -1.16
C ILE A 22 -8.30 -28.53 -0.77
N LEU A 23 -9.00 -27.41 -0.59
CA LEU A 23 -8.37 -26.15 -0.14
C LEU A 23 -7.67 -26.32 1.21
N GLU A 24 -8.29 -27.02 2.14
CA GLU A 24 -7.71 -27.25 3.47
C GLU A 24 -6.52 -28.24 3.38
N ARG A 25 -6.58 -29.25 2.52
CA ARG A 25 -5.44 -30.13 2.24
C ARG A 25 -4.28 -29.39 1.61
N ILE A 26 -4.54 -28.44 0.69
CA ILE A 26 -3.50 -27.59 0.10
C ILE A 26 -2.95 -26.61 1.14
N TRP A 27 -3.81 -26.00 1.95
CA TRP A 27 -3.42 -25.00 2.93
C TRP A 27 -2.73 -25.57 4.16
N SER A 28 -3.16 -26.72 4.65
CA SER A 28 -2.63 -27.30 5.89
C SER A 28 -1.15 -27.66 5.86
N PRO A 29 -0.54 -28.12 4.75
CA PRO A 29 0.91 -28.28 4.65
C PRO A 29 1.64 -26.95 4.67
N PHE A 30 1.12 -25.92 3.97
CA PHE A 30 1.70 -24.58 3.98
C PHE A 30 1.62 -23.95 5.36
N LYS A 31 0.50 -24.09 6.05
CA LYS A 31 0.36 -23.62 7.42
C LYS A 31 1.33 -24.34 8.37
N ARG A 32 1.43 -25.68 8.27
CA ARG A 32 2.39 -26.45 9.08
C ARG A 32 3.84 -26.10 8.75
N ALA A 33 4.16 -25.96 7.45
CA ALA A 33 5.49 -25.52 7.03
C ALA A 33 5.80 -24.11 7.56
N TYR A 34 4.85 -23.18 7.46
CA TYR A 34 4.96 -21.84 7.99
C TYR A 34 5.16 -21.87 9.51
N ASP A 35 4.32 -22.62 10.25
CA ASP A 35 4.41 -22.71 11.71
C ASP A 35 5.72 -23.37 12.21
N ASN A 36 6.33 -24.24 11.40
CA ASN A 36 7.56 -24.97 11.72
C ASN A 36 8.84 -24.35 11.12
N LEU A 37 8.74 -23.35 10.25
CA LEU A 37 9.90 -22.67 9.70
C LEU A 37 10.70 -21.99 10.81
N ALA A 38 12.00 -22.26 10.90
CA ALA A 38 12.89 -21.60 11.84
C ALA A 38 12.85 -20.07 11.67
N ALA A 39 12.67 -19.58 10.43
CA ALA A 39 12.46 -18.17 10.13
C ALA A 39 11.20 -17.61 10.81
N VAL A 40 10.10 -18.36 10.82
CA VAL A 40 8.85 -17.93 11.48
C VAL A 40 8.98 -17.98 12.99
N SER A 41 9.67 -18.99 13.54
CA SER A 41 9.97 -19.03 14.98
C SER A 41 10.88 -17.87 15.40
N PHE A 42 11.83 -17.47 14.54
CA PHE A 42 12.65 -16.28 14.72
C PHE A 42 11.81 -14.99 14.65
N LEU A 43 10.89 -14.89 13.68
CA LEU A 43 9.97 -13.75 13.54
C LEU A 43 8.98 -13.67 14.71
N ARG A 44 8.51 -14.81 15.24
CA ARG A 44 7.68 -14.88 16.46
C ARG A 44 8.47 -14.61 17.73
N GLY A 45 9.77 -14.95 17.76
CA GLY A 45 10.70 -14.60 18.83
C GLY A 45 11.16 -13.15 18.82
N TYR A 46 10.49 -12.31 18.04
CA TYR A 46 10.80 -10.91 17.80
C TYR A 46 10.93 -10.09 19.08
N ASP A 47 10.17 -10.38 20.13
CA ASP A 47 10.24 -9.65 21.40
C ASP A 47 11.66 -9.66 21.99
N ARG A 48 12.40 -10.77 21.86
CA ARG A 48 13.80 -10.86 22.31
C ARG A 48 14.72 -10.03 21.43
N VAL A 49 14.55 -10.11 20.10
CA VAL A 49 15.34 -9.33 19.13
C VAL A 49 15.05 -7.84 19.30
N GLN A 50 13.79 -7.47 19.49
CA GLN A 50 13.37 -6.10 19.76
C GLN A 50 13.97 -5.57 21.07
N ALA A 51 13.95 -6.35 22.15
CA ALA A 51 14.55 -5.97 23.43
C ALA A 51 16.07 -5.75 23.32
N VAL A 52 16.77 -6.59 22.55
CA VAL A 52 18.20 -6.40 22.26
C VAL A 52 18.43 -5.14 21.44
N TYR A 53 17.60 -4.88 20.43
CA TYR A 53 17.66 -3.66 19.63
C TYR A 53 17.42 -2.40 20.46
N GLU A 54 16.37 -2.38 21.29
CA GLU A 54 16.06 -1.26 22.18
C GLU A 54 17.15 -1.02 23.23
N GLY A 55 17.85 -2.06 23.68
CA GLY A 55 19.01 -1.99 24.55
C GLY A 55 20.32 -1.62 23.86
N SER A 56 20.37 -1.60 22.54
CA SER A 56 21.58 -1.37 21.75
C SER A 56 22.12 0.06 21.90
N LEU A 57 23.43 0.23 21.65
CA LEU A 57 24.07 1.55 21.61
C LEU A 57 23.40 2.46 20.57
N PHE A 58 23.04 1.92 19.41
CA PHE A 58 22.37 2.62 18.33
C PHE A 58 21.02 3.21 18.78
N SER A 59 20.17 2.41 19.41
CA SER A 59 18.89 2.86 19.97
C SER A 59 19.08 3.94 21.04
N ARG A 60 20.08 3.76 21.93
CA ARG A 60 20.39 4.74 22.98
C ARG A 60 20.83 6.10 22.40
N ILE A 61 21.64 6.11 21.34
CA ILE A 61 22.06 7.32 20.66
C ILE A 61 20.84 8.02 20.03
N ILE A 62 19.99 7.29 19.33
CA ILE A 62 18.76 7.83 18.73
C ILE A 62 17.86 8.42 19.81
N ARG A 63 17.61 7.70 20.90
CA ARG A 63 16.80 8.19 22.02
C ARG A 63 17.41 9.48 22.62
N PHE A 64 18.72 9.51 22.85
CA PHE A 64 19.39 10.69 23.38
C PHE A 64 19.22 11.92 22.48
N ILE A 65 19.42 11.76 21.17
CA ILE A 65 19.22 12.86 20.20
C ILE A 65 17.78 13.34 20.21
N LEU A 66 16.82 12.41 20.21
CA LEU A 66 15.41 12.76 20.26
C LEU A 66 14.98 13.42 21.56
N ASP A 67 15.52 12.95 22.70
CA ASP A 67 15.29 13.60 24.00
C ASP A 67 15.80 15.04 24.02
N LEU A 68 16.96 15.28 23.40
CA LEU A 68 17.51 16.63 23.30
C LEU A 68 16.61 17.53 22.44
N ILE A 69 16.19 17.03 21.26
CA ILE A 69 15.27 17.75 20.37
C ILE A 69 13.93 17.98 21.07
N TYR A 70 13.40 16.95 21.72
CA TYR A 70 12.14 17.03 22.46
C TYR A 70 12.19 18.08 23.58
N LYS A 71 13.24 18.08 24.40
CA LYS A 71 13.44 19.06 25.47
C LYS A 71 13.54 20.49 24.93
N LEU A 72 14.24 20.67 23.81
CA LEU A 72 14.34 21.97 23.14
C LEU A 72 12.95 22.43 22.65
N ILE A 73 12.22 21.55 21.96
CA ILE A 73 10.87 21.87 21.48
C ILE A 73 9.90 22.11 22.63
N ALA A 74 9.97 21.30 23.71
CA ALA A 74 9.14 21.50 24.89
C ALA A 74 9.41 22.86 25.57
N ALA A 75 10.68 23.29 25.67
CA ALA A 75 11.04 24.59 26.19
C ALA A 75 10.50 25.74 25.31
N ILE A 76 10.64 25.62 23.96
CA ILE A 76 10.10 26.61 23.02
C ILE A 76 8.56 26.61 23.08
N ALA A 77 7.92 25.46 23.10
CA ALA A 77 6.48 25.33 23.20
C ALA A 77 5.95 25.95 24.50
N GLY A 78 6.62 25.68 25.63
CA GLY A 78 6.30 26.28 26.92
C GLY A 78 6.41 27.83 26.92
N PHE A 79 7.40 28.33 26.21
CA PHE A 79 7.57 29.82 26.06
C PHE A 79 6.49 30.44 25.17
N ILE A 80 6.12 29.75 24.08
CA ILE A 80 5.14 30.27 23.10
C ILE A 80 3.69 30.01 23.54
N ALA A 81 3.43 28.97 24.34
CA ALA A 81 2.08 28.52 24.70
C ALA A 81 1.18 29.64 25.25
N PRO A 82 1.63 30.52 26.17
CA PRO A 82 0.77 31.60 26.69
C PRO A 82 0.35 32.60 25.61
N ALA A 83 1.28 32.98 24.73
CA ALA A 83 1.01 33.86 23.61
C ALA A 83 0.08 33.21 22.58
N TRP A 84 0.29 31.97 22.30
CA TRP A 84 -0.54 31.17 21.39
C TRP A 84 -1.97 31.00 21.90
N GLU A 85 -2.14 30.66 23.19
CA GLU A 85 -3.47 30.48 23.80
C GLU A 85 -4.25 31.79 23.91
N SER A 86 -3.57 32.94 24.01
CA SER A 86 -4.17 34.27 24.03
C SER A 86 -4.52 34.77 22.62
N SER A 87 -3.99 34.17 21.57
CA SER A 87 -4.19 34.65 20.19
C SER A 87 -5.67 34.59 19.76
N LEU A 88 -6.10 35.59 18.97
CA LEU A 88 -7.46 35.68 18.44
C LEU A 88 -7.80 34.42 17.57
N ILE A 89 -6.84 33.97 16.79
CA ILE A 89 -6.99 32.79 15.90
C ILE A 89 -7.32 31.53 16.71
N VAL A 90 -6.57 31.28 17.79
CA VAL A 90 -6.81 30.14 18.66
C VAL A 90 -8.12 30.23 19.39
N ARG A 91 -8.50 31.46 19.84
CA ARG A 91 -9.81 31.68 20.48
C ARG A 91 -10.99 31.42 19.52
N LEU A 92 -10.90 31.93 18.28
CA LEU A 92 -11.91 31.67 17.24
C LEU A 92 -12.00 30.23 16.83
N CYS A 93 -10.87 29.49 16.78
CA CYS A 93 -10.80 28.10 16.42
C CYS A 93 -10.90 27.13 17.60
N ARG A 94 -11.03 27.66 18.84
CA ARG A 94 -11.12 26.84 20.06
C ARG A 94 -12.39 25.98 20.00
N GLY A 95 -12.19 24.67 19.99
CA GLY A 95 -13.29 23.71 19.79
C GLY A 95 -13.59 23.36 18.32
N SER A 96 -12.93 24.04 17.37
CA SER A 96 -13.03 23.64 15.97
C SER A 96 -12.28 22.33 15.72
N PHE A 97 -12.96 21.40 15.04
CA PHE A 97 -12.34 20.15 14.60
C PHE A 97 -11.18 20.35 13.60
N ILE A 98 -11.12 21.52 12.95
CA ILE A 98 -10.08 21.90 11.97
C ILE A 98 -8.69 21.94 12.59
N LEU A 99 -8.55 22.32 13.87
CA LEU A 99 -7.27 22.32 14.58
C LEU A 99 -6.93 20.97 15.22
N ASN A 100 -7.75 19.96 14.98
CA ASN A 100 -7.46 18.61 15.44
C ASN A 100 -6.39 17.99 14.56
N PHE A 101 -5.32 17.46 15.17
CA PHE A 101 -4.18 16.89 14.45
C PHE A 101 -4.60 15.79 13.46
N GLU A 102 -5.47 14.88 13.90
CA GLU A 102 -5.93 13.77 13.07
C GLU A 102 -6.79 14.25 11.87
N PHE A 103 -7.48 15.39 12.03
CA PHE A 103 -8.21 16.02 10.93
C PHE A 103 -7.26 16.62 9.90
N LEU A 104 -6.22 17.35 10.36
CA LEU A 104 -5.21 17.93 9.49
C LEU A 104 -4.45 16.84 8.73
N LEU A 105 -4.00 15.79 9.43
CA LEU A 105 -3.28 14.67 8.85
C LEU A 105 -4.14 13.91 7.83
N GLY A 106 -5.36 13.54 8.23
CA GLY A 106 -6.29 12.84 7.34
C GLY A 106 -6.71 13.69 6.14
N GLY A 107 -6.96 14.99 6.37
CA GLY A 107 -7.27 15.94 5.31
C GLY A 107 -6.11 16.08 4.30
N PHE A 108 -4.87 16.18 4.79
CA PHE A 108 -3.69 16.20 3.93
C PHE A 108 -3.57 14.91 3.09
N ILE A 109 -3.72 13.74 3.71
CA ILE A 109 -3.69 12.46 2.99
C ILE A 109 -4.79 12.42 1.92
N CYS A 110 -5.99 12.88 2.25
CA CYS A 110 -7.09 12.96 1.29
C CYS A 110 -6.73 13.88 0.13
N VAL A 111 -6.24 15.09 0.40
CA VAL A 111 -5.81 16.05 -0.64
C VAL A 111 -4.69 15.47 -1.50
N MET A 112 -3.71 14.80 -0.89
CA MET A 112 -2.62 14.14 -1.62
C MET A 112 -3.14 13.13 -2.65
N PHE A 113 -4.14 12.32 -2.29
CA PHE A 113 -4.70 11.30 -3.19
C PHE A 113 -5.59 11.88 -4.30
N ILE A 114 -6.30 12.98 -4.03
CA ILE A 114 -7.18 13.61 -5.03
C ILE A 114 -6.46 14.60 -5.95
N THR A 115 -5.25 15.03 -5.58
CA THR A 115 -4.46 15.94 -6.41
C THR A 115 -3.89 15.18 -7.61
N PRO A 116 -4.09 15.67 -8.86
CA PRO A 116 -3.50 15.04 -10.04
C PRO A 116 -1.98 14.95 -9.93
N HIS A 117 -1.42 13.82 -10.34
CA HIS A 117 0.00 13.54 -10.25
C HIS A 117 0.85 14.59 -10.97
N GLU A 118 0.40 15.10 -12.12
CA GLU A 118 1.06 16.17 -12.86
C GLU A 118 1.23 17.46 -12.05
N SER A 119 0.31 17.73 -11.12
CA SER A 119 0.34 18.91 -10.24
C SER A 119 1.12 18.66 -8.95
N TRP A 120 1.56 17.41 -8.72
CA TRP A 120 2.24 17.03 -7.48
C TRP A 120 3.75 17.18 -7.60
N ASN A 121 4.34 17.95 -6.69
CA ASN A 121 5.80 18.01 -6.54
C ASN A 121 6.21 17.22 -5.30
N ASN A 122 7.22 16.37 -5.47
CA ASN A 122 7.76 15.54 -4.39
C ASN A 122 8.24 16.35 -3.17
N ALA A 123 8.68 17.58 -3.38
CA ALA A 123 9.04 18.49 -2.29
C ALA A 123 7.86 18.74 -1.34
N TYR A 124 6.61 18.73 -1.82
CA TYR A 124 5.44 18.91 -0.97
C TYR A 124 5.28 17.79 0.05
N ALA A 125 5.58 16.55 -0.34
CA ALA A 125 5.56 15.41 0.59
C ALA A 125 6.60 15.56 1.70
N VAL A 126 7.82 15.99 1.36
CA VAL A 126 8.90 16.20 2.33
C VAL A 126 8.56 17.35 3.29
N ILE A 127 8.11 18.50 2.75
CA ILE A 127 7.71 19.65 3.54
C ILE A 127 6.56 19.30 4.49
N ALA A 128 5.54 18.58 3.98
CA ALA A 128 4.42 18.16 4.79
C ALA A 128 4.83 17.15 5.87
N ALA A 129 5.69 16.18 5.55
CA ALA A 129 6.21 15.23 6.53
C ALA A 129 6.92 15.94 7.68
N LEU A 130 7.82 16.88 7.36
CA LEU A 130 8.52 17.69 8.36
C LEU A 130 7.55 18.58 9.15
N GLY A 131 6.55 19.17 8.50
CA GLY A 131 5.51 19.96 9.15
C GLY A 131 4.68 19.15 10.14
N PHE A 132 4.23 17.95 9.77
CA PHE A 132 3.50 17.04 10.66
C PHE A 132 4.37 16.50 11.78
N LEU A 133 5.65 16.21 11.52
CA LEU A 133 6.60 15.83 12.56
C LEU A 133 6.76 16.97 13.59
N ALA A 134 7.00 18.19 13.12
CA ALA A 134 7.12 19.35 14.00
C ALA A 134 5.85 19.57 14.83
N LEU A 135 4.68 19.49 14.19
CA LEU A 135 3.39 19.63 14.89
C LEU A 135 3.18 18.52 15.93
N TYR A 136 3.51 17.26 15.59
CA TYR A 136 3.45 16.15 16.54
C TYR A 136 4.38 16.40 17.75
N LEU A 137 5.64 16.81 17.49
CA LEU A 137 6.61 17.08 18.56
C LEU A 137 6.18 18.27 19.45
N ILE A 138 5.55 19.32 18.87
CA ILE A 138 4.97 20.42 19.65
C ILE A 138 3.83 19.93 20.54
N LEU A 139 2.95 19.06 20.01
CA LEU A 139 1.86 18.47 20.78
C LEU A 139 2.38 17.56 21.91
N ALA A 140 3.43 16.80 21.65
CA ALA A 140 4.10 15.98 22.66
C ALA A 140 4.77 16.87 23.73
N GLY A 141 5.53 17.89 23.30
CA GLY A 141 6.20 18.83 24.21
C GLY A 141 5.24 19.65 25.06
N SER A 142 4.02 19.92 24.57
CA SER A 142 2.96 20.57 25.35
C SER A 142 2.15 19.59 26.24
N GLY A 143 2.56 18.33 26.36
CA GLY A 143 1.89 17.31 27.16
C GLY A 143 0.53 16.82 26.59
N LYS A 144 0.20 17.20 25.36
CA LYS A 144 -1.05 16.77 24.69
C LYS A 144 -0.93 15.41 24.02
N ARG A 145 0.30 14.91 23.85
CA ARG A 145 0.63 13.59 23.28
C ARG A 145 1.79 12.98 24.07
N GLU A 146 1.85 11.65 24.07
CA GLU A 146 3.04 10.94 24.56
C GLU A 146 4.10 10.89 23.46
N LEU A 147 5.37 11.11 23.84
CA LEU A 147 6.47 10.96 22.91
C LEU A 147 6.71 9.46 22.64
N MET A 148 6.54 9.05 21.39
CA MET A 148 6.93 7.72 20.94
C MET A 148 8.37 7.75 20.42
N TYR A 149 9.20 6.78 20.82
CA TYR A 149 10.53 6.64 20.24
C TYR A 149 10.49 5.81 18.95
N PRO A 150 11.25 6.17 17.89
CA PRO A 150 11.24 5.49 16.60
C PRO A 150 11.69 4.04 16.64
N ASP A 151 12.48 3.65 17.65
CA ASP A 151 12.89 2.25 17.84
C ASP A 151 11.71 1.31 18.12
N ARG A 152 10.56 1.84 18.57
CA ARG A 152 9.31 1.08 18.67
C ARG A 152 8.76 0.64 17.30
N LEU A 153 9.14 1.31 16.20
CA LEU A 153 8.81 0.86 14.85
C LEU A 153 9.55 -0.41 14.46
N GLY A 154 10.60 -0.73 15.19
CA GLY A 154 11.27 -2.00 15.17
C GLY A 154 12.53 -2.08 14.32
N LEU A 155 13.32 -3.10 14.63
CA LEU A 155 14.58 -3.39 13.95
C LEU A 155 14.45 -3.52 12.42
N PRO A 156 13.42 -4.16 11.85
CA PRO A 156 13.30 -4.27 10.39
C PRO A 156 13.29 -2.92 9.66
N LEU A 157 12.58 -1.92 10.22
CA LEU A 157 12.55 -0.57 9.62
C LEU A 157 13.91 0.12 9.72
N ALA A 158 14.62 -0.05 10.85
CA ALA A 158 15.96 0.48 11.03
C ALA A 158 16.97 -0.15 10.04
N LEU A 159 16.92 -1.47 9.86
CA LEU A 159 17.77 -2.17 8.89
C LEU A 159 17.45 -1.75 7.46
N PHE A 160 16.18 -1.56 7.14
CA PHE A 160 15.78 -1.06 5.83
C PHE A 160 16.31 0.36 5.59
N ALA A 161 16.20 1.25 6.57
CA ALA A 161 16.78 2.60 6.48
C ALA A 161 18.30 2.58 6.28
N ILE A 162 19.01 1.67 6.98
CA ILE A 162 20.47 1.47 6.78
C ILE A 162 20.74 0.98 5.36
N ALA A 163 19.96 0.02 4.85
CA ALA A 163 20.14 -0.49 3.49
C ALA A 163 19.96 0.61 2.43
N LEU A 164 18.98 1.52 2.60
CA LEU A 164 18.79 2.68 1.73
C LEU A 164 20.02 3.61 1.74
N ILE A 165 20.60 3.86 2.90
CA ILE A 165 21.82 4.69 3.02
C ILE A 165 23.03 3.99 2.38
N VAL A 166 23.20 2.68 2.64
CA VAL A 166 24.30 1.90 2.05
C VAL A 166 24.17 1.85 0.54
N SER A 167 22.95 1.72 0.00
CA SER A 167 22.68 1.73 -1.44
C SER A 167 23.21 2.99 -2.15
N LEU A 168 23.24 4.15 -1.47
CA LEU A 168 23.82 5.38 -2.04
C LEU A 168 25.32 5.28 -2.34
N LEU A 169 26.05 4.40 -1.64
CA LEU A 169 27.49 4.21 -1.87
C LEU A 169 27.77 3.49 -3.19
N PHE A 170 26.79 2.79 -3.73
CA PHE A 170 26.87 1.97 -4.93
C PHE A 170 26.05 2.52 -6.10
N THR A 171 25.52 3.75 -5.95
CA THR A 171 24.65 4.34 -6.98
C THR A 171 25.44 4.80 -8.21
N HIS A 172 24.80 4.65 -9.37
CA HIS A 172 25.30 5.18 -10.64
C HIS A 172 24.81 6.61 -10.94
N ASP A 173 23.76 7.07 -10.21
CA ASP A 173 23.25 8.45 -10.26
C ASP A 173 22.91 8.92 -8.84
N LEU A 174 23.84 9.64 -8.24
CA LEU A 174 23.70 10.13 -6.87
C LEU A 174 22.57 11.15 -6.74
N SER A 175 22.34 11.99 -7.76
CA SER A 175 21.30 13.02 -7.71
C SER A 175 19.90 12.40 -7.66
N ASP A 176 19.64 11.42 -8.52
CA ASP A 176 18.36 10.70 -8.53
C ASP A 176 18.17 9.86 -7.26
N SER A 177 19.22 9.18 -6.82
CA SER A 177 19.18 8.37 -5.61
C SER A 177 18.93 9.20 -4.35
N ILE A 178 19.51 10.40 -4.23
CA ILE A 178 19.19 11.32 -3.11
C ILE A 178 17.72 11.76 -3.18
N ARG A 179 17.23 12.08 -4.37
CA ARG A 179 15.81 12.44 -4.55
C ARG A 179 14.89 11.33 -4.07
N ILE A 180 15.16 10.08 -4.42
CA ILE A 180 14.37 8.92 -3.98
C ILE A 180 14.55 8.66 -2.49
N LEU A 181 15.78 8.83 -1.93
CA LEU A 181 15.99 8.71 -0.48
C LEU A 181 15.14 9.72 0.30
N LEU A 182 15.01 10.97 -0.16
CA LEU A 182 14.15 11.97 0.47
C LEU A 182 12.68 11.53 0.50
N PHE A 183 12.24 10.79 -0.51
CA PHE A 183 10.92 10.16 -0.54
C PHE A 183 10.76 9.13 0.58
N PHE A 184 11.74 8.23 0.73
CA PHE A 184 11.72 7.24 1.81
C PHE A 184 11.77 7.91 3.19
N ILE A 185 12.56 8.96 3.35
CA ILE A 185 12.58 9.76 4.59
C ILE A 185 11.21 10.34 4.90
N ALA A 186 10.53 10.94 3.91
CA ALA A 186 9.17 11.44 4.08
C ALA A 186 8.20 10.32 4.47
N ALA A 187 8.28 9.16 3.80
CA ALA A 187 7.45 7.99 4.12
C ALA A 187 7.70 7.47 5.54
N PHE A 188 8.97 7.42 5.98
CA PHE A 188 9.31 7.02 7.36
C PHE A 188 8.79 8.02 8.39
N ILE A 189 8.88 9.32 8.12
CA ILE A 189 8.32 10.36 9.00
C ILE A 189 6.80 10.21 9.08
N PHE A 190 6.09 10.04 7.96
CA PHE A 190 4.64 9.80 7.98
C PHE A 190 4.29 8.52 8.73
N THR A 191 5.03 7.42 8.50
CA THR A 191 4.83 6.16 9.23
C THR A 191 5.01 6.37 10.73
N TYR A 192 6.06 7.08 11.13
CA TYR A 192 6.32 7.40 12.53
C TYR A 192 5.19 8.25 13.13
N VAL A 193 4.81 9.35 12.48
CA VAL A 193 3.78 10.27 12.95
C VAL A 193 2.42 9.57 13.05
N ILE A 194 2.05 8.75 12.06
CA ILE A 194 0.81 7.99 12.07
C ILE A 194 0.82 6.97 13.22
N ALA A 195 1.91 6.21 13.37
CA ALA A 195 2.02 5.21 14.44
C ALA A 195 2.03 5.85 15.84
N ALA A 196 2.64 7.03 15.97
CA ALA A 196 2.72 7.76 17.22
C ALA A 196 1.41 8.45 17.63
N ASP A 197 0.62 8.93 16.65
CA ASP A 197 -0.65 9.60 16.93
C ASP A 197 -1.82 8.63 17.07
N ILE A 198 -1.86 7.55 16.29
CA ILE A 198 -2.96 6.59 16.32
C ILE A 198 -2.78 5.59 17.47
N THR A 199 -3.12 6.03 18.67
CA THR A 199 -3.05 5.21 19.89
C THR A 199 -4.38 4.60 20.30
N ASP A 200 -5.48 5.04 19.69
CA ASP A 200 -6.84 4.58 20.00
C ASP A 200 -7.71 4.38 18.74
N GLU A 201 -8.76 3.58 18.89
CA GLU A 201 -9.71 3.26 17.82
C GLU A 201 -10.38 4.52 17.22
N LYS A 202 -10.64 5.55 18.04
CA LYS A 202 -11.33 6.75 17.57
C LYS A 202 -10.48 7.54 16.59
N ARG A 203 -9.17 7.63 16.83
CA ARG A 203 -8.22 8.29 15.92
C ARG A 203 -8.06 7.50 14.63
N LEU A 204 -7.93 6.18 14.76
CA LEU A 204 -7.88 5.30 13.58
C LEU A 204 -9.13 5.46 12.70
N VAL A 205 -10.31 5.47 13.31
CA VAL A 205 -11.58 5.62 12.59
C VAL A 205 -11.66 6.98 11.87
N LYS A 206 -11.13 8.05 12.46
CA LYS A 206 -11.07 9.36 11.79
C LYS A 206 -10.16 9.32 10.55
N LEU A 207 -8.95 8.74 10.67
CA LEU A 207 -8.04 8.59 9.54
C LEU A 207 -8.66 7.75 8.42
N LEU A 208 -9.25 6.62 8.77
CA LEU A 208 -9.94 5.74 7.82
C LEU A 208 -11.11 6.44 7.11
N ALA A 209 -11.80 7.37 7.78
CA ALA A 209 -12.85 8.17 7.15
C ALA A 209 -12.31 9.07 6.03
N PHE A 210 -11.13 9.69 6.21
CA PHE A 210 -10.49 10.47 5.16
C PHE A 210 -9.98 9.60 4.00
N ILE A 211 -9.41 8.44 4.32
CA ILE A 211 -9.01 7.46 3.30
C ILE A 211 -10.23 7.01 2.48
N TYR A 212 -11.34 6.70 3.15
CA TYR A 212 -12.59 6.36 2.49
C TYR A 212 -13.07 7.49 1.56
N ALA A 213 -13.07 8.73 2.05
CA ALA A 213 -13.44 9.89 1.25
C ALA A 213 -12.53 10.04 0.02
N ALA A 214 -11.22 9.88 0.18
CA ALA A 214 -10.27 9.95 -0.92
C ALA A 214 -10.51 8.86 -1.98
N VAL A 215 -10.77 7.62 -1.56
CA VAL A 215 -11.09 6.50 -2.47
C VAL A 215 -12.37 6.78 -3.25
N ILE A 216 -13.39 7.33 -2.60
CA ILE A 216 -14.64 7.69 -3.29
C ILE A 216 -14.43 8.84 -4.27
N LEU A 217 -13.75 9.92 -3.85
CA LEU A 217 -13.52 11.09 -4.69
C LEU A 217 -12.67 10.78 -5.93
N THR A 218 -11.59 10.02 -5.78
CA THR A 218 -10.78 9.55 -6.92
C THR A 218 -11.59 8.66 -7.85
N SER A 219 -12.48 7.82 -7.32
CA SER A 219 -13.35 6.96 -8.11
C SER A 219 -14.44 7.74 -8.84
N VAL A 220 -15.01 8.79 -8.22
CA VAL A 220 -15.93 9.73 -8.88
C VAL A 220 -15.23 10.39 -10.06
N TYR A 221 -14.02 10.92 -9.84
CA TYR A 221 -13.25 11.56 -10.91
C TYR A 221 -12.94 10.58 -12.05
N ALA A 222 -12.59 9.34 -11.74
CA ALA A 222 -12.38 8.29 -12.73
C ALA A 222 -13.62 8.03 -13.61
N VAL A 223 -14.82 8.00 -13.00
CA VAL A 223 -16.09 7.86 -13.75
C VAL A 223 -16.37 9.10 -14.61
N ILE A 224 -16.07 10.29 -14.11
CA ILE A 224 -16.17 11.55 -14.87
C ILE A 224 -15.22 11.50 -16.07
N GLN A 225 -13.96 11.11 -15.88
CA GLN A 225 -13.00 10.92 -16.98
C GLN A 225 -13.61 10.03 -18.08
N ARG A 226 -14.23 8.93 -17.70
CA ARG A 226 -14.85 8.00 -18.64
C ARG A 226 -16.05 8.61 -19.36
N LYS A 227 -16.95 9.26 -18.61
CA LYS A 227 -18.19 9.85 -19.14
C LYS A 227 -17.93 10.95 -20.16
N PHE A 228 -16.92 11.77 -19.92
CA PHE A 228 -16.59 12.93 -20.76
C PHE A 228 -15.46 12.65 -21.76
N ASN A 229 -15.06 11.38 -21.92
CA ASN A 229 -13.95 10.96 -22.81
C ASN A 229 -12.64 11.74 -22.56
N LEU A 230 -12.37 12.09 -21.31
CA LEU A 230 -11.11 12.74 -20.90
C LEU A 230 -9.95 11.73 -20.82
N VAL A 231 -10.16 10.53 -21.31
CA VAL A 231 -9.20 9.43 -21.24
C VAL A 231 -8.46 9.37 -22.57
N TYR A 232 -7.17 9.65 -22.53
CA TYR A 232 -6.31 9.46 -23.67
C TYR A 232 -6.00 7.97 -23.85
N VAL A 233 -6.18 7.47 -25.09
CA VAL A 233 -5.70 6.14 -25.48
C VAL A 233 -4.19 6.26 -25.64
N ASN A 234 -3.45 5.93 -24.58
CA ASN A 234 -2.00 5.97 -24.61
C ASN A 234 -1.45 4.60 -25.02
N ALA A 235 -0.73 4.56 -26.15
CA ALA A 235 -0.07 3.34 -26.64
C ALA A 235 0.94 2.77 -25.62
N SER A 236 1.50 3.60 -24.74
CA SER A 236 2.41 3.16 -23.67
C SER A 236 1.75 2.24 -22.65
N PHE A 237 0.43 2.33 -22.46
CA PHE A 237 -0.31 1.53 -21.48
C PHE A 237 -1.13 0.40 -22.10
N THR A 238 -1.26 0.38 -23.42
CA THR A 238 -2.11 -0.60 -24.11
C THR A 238 -1.58 -0.84 -25.52
N ASP A 239 -1.22 -2.08 -25.81
CA ASP A 239 -0.94 -2.47 -27.18
C ASP A 239 -2.24 -2.42 -28.01
N LEU A 240 -2.37 -1.39 -28.80
CA LEU A 240 -3.57 -1.09 -29.59
C LEU A 240 -3.81 -2.12 -30.70
N LYS A 241 -2.77 -2.81 -31.17
CA LYS A 241 -2.87 -3.83 -32.21
C LYS A 241 -3.53 -5.10 -31.68
N LEU A 242 -3.16 -5.47 -30.44
CA LEU A 242 -3.66 -6.69 -29.77
C LEU A 242 -4.93 -6.44 -28.94
N ASN A 243 -5.25 -5.18 -28.64
CA ASN A 243 -6.36 -4.81 -27.75
C ASN A 243 -7.29 -3.79 -28.40
N THR A 244 -7.70 -4.04 -29.65
CA THR A 244 -8.51 -3.13 -30.48
C THR A 244 -9.89 -2.77 -29.91
N GLY A 245 -10.38 -3.52 -28.92
CA GLY A 245 -11.70 -3.30 -28.30
C GLY A 245 -11.67 -2.56 -26.95
N ILE A 246 -10.51 -2.06 -26.50
CA ILE A 246 -10.43 -1.38 -25.21
C ILE A 246 -10.70 0.11 -25.40
N PRO A 247 -11.84 0.60 -24.89
CA PRO A 247 -12.11 2.02 -24.89
C PRO A 247 -11.26 2.68 -23.80
N GLY A 248 -10.21 3.37 -24.08
CA GLY A 248 -9.32 4.09 -23.15
C GLY A 248 -9.35 3.62 -21.67
N ARG A 249 -8.22 3.48 -21.05
CA ARG A 249 -8.10 3.04 -19.64
C ARG A 249 -8.12 4.25 -18.73
N ILE A 250 -8.98 4.25 -17.70
CA ILE A 250 -9.02 5.37 -16.74
C ILE A 250 -7.81 5.33 -15.80
N THR A 251 -7.34 6.50 -15.43
CA THR A 251 -6.17 6.70 -14.57
C THR A 251 -6.51 7.44 -13.28
N SER A 252 -7.68 8.08 -13.24
CA SER A 252 -8.02 9.03 -12.18
C SER A 252 -6.95 10.12 -12.03
N THR A 253 -6.53 10.39 -10.82
CA THR A 253 -5.49 11.38 -10.46
C THR A 253 -4.07 10.82 -10.52
N LEU A 254 -3.87 9.53 -10.87
CA LEU A 254 -2.59 8.82 -10.74
C LEU A 254 -1.88 8.58 -12.08
N ASP A 255 -2.35 9.18 -13.19
CA ASP A 255 -1.79 9.17 -14.55
C ASP A 255 -1.54 7.79 -15.19
N ASN A 256 -1.51 6.74 -14.41
CA ASN A 256 -1.31 5.37 -14.86
C ASN A 256 -2.46 4.46 -14.38
N PRO A 257 -3.14 3.74 -15.29
CA PRO A 257 -4.26 2.87 -14.92
C PRO A 257 -3.86 1.71 -14.00
N ASN A 258 -2.60 1.26 -14.05
CA ASN A 258 -2.12 0.22 -13.15
C ASN A 258 -1.89 0.79 -11.74
N ASN A 259 -1.28 1.98 -11.62
CA ASN A 259 -1.10 2.66 -10.34
C ASN A 259 -2.45 2.96 -9.67
N PHE A 260 -3.45 3.40 -10.45
CA PHE A 260 -4.80 3.60 -9.92
C PHE A 260 -5.44 2.29 -9.48
N SER A 261 -5.24 1.21 -10.22
CA SER A 261 -5.73 -0.10 -9.81
C SER A 261 -5.06 -0.60 -8.53
N GLU A 262 -3.75 -0.41 -8.37
CA GLU A 262 -3.00 -0.75 -7.16
C GLU A 262 -3.47 0.08 -5.95
N PHE A 263 -3.69 1.38 -6.13
CA PHE A 263 -4.27 2.24 -5.12
C PHE A 263 -5.63 1.71 -4.64
N LEU A 264 -6.52 1.35 -5.56
CA LEU A 264 -7.83 0.81 -5.19
C LEU A 264 -7.71 -0.53 -4.47
N VAL A 265 -6.86 -1.44 -4.94
CA VAL A 265 -6.62 -2.74 -4.30
C VAL A 265 -6.07 -2.59 -2.88
N LEU A 266 -5.19 -1.61 -2.66
CA LEU A 266 -4.59 -1.37 -1.34
C LEU A 266 -5.60 -0.76 -0.36
N PHE A 267 -6.41 0.21 -0.80
CA PHE A 267 -7.24 0.99 0.11
C PHE A 267 -8.69 0.50 0.23
N MET A 268 -9.24 -0.22 -0.74
CA MET A 268 -10.62 -0.75 -0.63
C MET A 268 -10.81 -1.72 0.55
N PRO A 269 -9.88 -2.65 0.87
CA PRO A 269 -10.02 -3.48 2.06
C PRO A 269 -10.03 -2.67 3.36
N LEU A 270 -9.23 -1.61 3.47
CA LEU A 270 -9.24 -0.69 4.61
C LEU A 270 -10.59 0.05 4.71
N CYS A 271 -11.15 0.46 3.58
CA CYS A 271 -12.47 1.07 3.53
C CYS A 271 -13.58 0.08 3.96
N ALA A 272 -13.47 -1.19 3.58
CA ALA A 272 -14.39 -2.24 4.03
C ALA A 272 -14.26 -2.48 5.55
N ALA A 273 -13.04 -2.50 6.08
CA ALA A 273 -12.78 -2.58 7.51
C ALA A 273 -13.38 -1.37 8.25
N PHE A 274 -13.20 -0.15 7.72
CA PHE A 274 -13.82 1.06 8.24
C PHE A 274 -15.35 0.97 8.29
N ALA A 275 -16.00 0.45 7.24
CA ALA A 275 -17.44 0.22 7.25
C ALA A 275 -17.83 -0.72 8.40
N GLY A 276 -17.04 -1.77 8.65
CA GLY A 276 -17.23 -2.73 9.73
C GLY A 276 -17.12 -2.15 11.15
N THR A 277 -16.50 -0.97 11.33
CA THR A 277 -16.46 -0.29 12.65
C THR A 277 -17.81 0.34 13.05
N ARG A 278 -18.76 0.44 12.10
CA ARG A 278 -20.05 1.09 12.35
C ARG A 278 -20.98 0.18 13.13
N LYS A 279 -21.41 0.64 14.32
CA LYS A 279 -22.37 -0.09 15.17
C LYS A 279 -23.75 -0.20 14.52
N LYS A 280 -24.18 0.84 13.77
CA LYS A 280 -25.46 0.88 13.09
C LYS A 280 -25.37 0.11 11.76
N GLN A 281 -26.14 -0.96 11.63
CA GLN A 281 -26.10 -1.86 10.46
C GLN A 281 -26.41 -1.12 9.14
N THR A 282 -27.33 -0.16 9.16
CA THR A 282 -27.66 0.66 7.98
C THR A 282 -26.47 1.53 7.54
N SER A 283 -25.69 2.09 8.48
CA SER A 283 -24.50 2.87 8.16
C SER A 283 -23.37 1.98 7.62
N CYS A 284 -23.19 0.79 8.19
CA CYS A 284 -22.26 -0.20 7.66
C CYS A 284 -22.62 -0.59 6.21
N ALA A 285 -23.90 -0.93 5.98
CA ALA A 285 -24.38 -1.30 4.65
C ALA A 285 -24.24 -0.15 3.65
N ALA A 286 -24.55 1.08 4.02
CA ALA A 286 -24.39 2.25 3.16
C ALA A 286 -22.93 2.47 2.72
N LEU A 287 -21.97 2.34 3.65
CA LEU A 287 -20.55 2.45 3.34
C LEU A 287 -20.06 1.30 2.46
N LEU A 288 -20.53 0.07 2.67
CA LEU A 288 -20.20 -1.07 1.82
C LEU A 288 -20.77 -0.91 0.40
N ILE A 289 -22.00 -0.41 0.28
CA ILE A 289 -22.62 -0.10 -1.02
C ILE A 289 -21.82 1.00 -1.73
N GLY A 290 -21.32 1.99 -0.98
CA GLY A 290 -20.44 3.04 -1.52
C GLY A 290 -19.19 2.48 -2.21
N LEU A 291 -18.67 1.32 -1.78
CA LEU A 291 -17.52 0.66 -2.40
C LEU A 291 -17.83 0.06 -3.79
N ALA A 292 -19.10 0.00 -4.21
CA ALA A 292 -19.43 -0.37 -5.58
C ALA A 292 -18.85 0.62 -6.61
N LEU A 293 -18.72 1.90 -6.24
CA LEU A 293 -18.15 2.93 -7.12
C LEU A 293 -16.65 2.70 -7.38
N PRO A 294 -15.76 2.54 -6.37
CA PRO A 294 -14.36 2.19 -6.61
C PRO A 294 -14.19 0.80 -7.26
N ALA A 295 -15.08 -0.16 -7.00
CA ALA A 295 -15.06 -1.44 -7.70
C ALA A 295 -15.36 -1.26 -9.21
N LEU A 296 -16.34 -0.43 -9.56
CA LEU A 296 -16.62 -0.06 -10.94
C LEU A 296 -15.42 0.67 -11.58
N ALA A 297 -14.82 1.62 -10.86
CA ALA A 297 -13.62 2.32 -11.32
C ALA A 297 -12.47 1.32 -11.56
N LEU A 298 -12.24 0.36 -10.67
CA LEU A 298 -11.23 -0.67 -10.88
C LEU A 298 -11.48 -1.50 -12.14
N ILE A 299 -12.73 -1.87 -12.41
CA ILE A 299 -13.10 -2.57 -13.66
C ILE A 299 -12.70 -1.71 -14.88
N MET A 300 -12.96 -0.41 -14.84
CA MET A 300 -12.67 0.53 -15.93
C MET A 300 -11.17 0.81 -16.13
N THR A 301 -10.30 0.44 -15.18
CA THR A 301 -8.84 0.48 -15.39
C THR A 301 -8.37 -0.56 -16.40
N TYR A 302 -9.15 -1.60 -16.65
CA TYR A 302 -8.78 -2.77 -17.45
C TYR A 302 -7.47 -3.45 -16.97
N SER A 303 -7.11 -3.32 -15.68
CA SER A 303 -5.95 -3.95 -15.07
C SER A 303 -6.30 -5.37 -14.60
N ARG A 304 -5.82 -6.39 -15.33
CA ARG A 304 -6.04 -7.81 -14.97
C ARG A 304 -5.45 -8.15 -13.59
N SER A 305 -4.25 -7.67 -13.31
CA SER A 305 -3.60 -7.85 -12.01
C SER A 305 -4.43 -7.23 -10.89
N GLY A 306 -4.95 -6.02 -11.08
CA GLY A 306 -5.81 -5.36 -10.11
C GLY A 306 -7.09 -6.15 -9.81
N TRP A 307 -7.74 -6.70 -10.81
CA TRP A 307 -8.95 -7.52 -10.61
C TRP A 307 -8.66 -8.78 -9.80
N ILE A 308 -7.60 -9.52 -10.18
CA ILE A 308 -7.18 -10.73 -9.46
C ILE A 308 -6.81 -10.38 -8.01
N SER A 309 -6.03 -9.33 -7.81
CA SER A 309 -5.57 -8.91 -6.49
C SER A 309 -6.73 -8.49 -5.59
N LEU A 310 -7.73 -7.75 -6.11
CA LEU A 310 -8.91 -7.41 -5.32
C LEU A 310 -9.76 -8.63 -4.98
N MET A 311 -9.94 -9.56 -5.94
CA MET A 311 -10.66 -10.82 -5.67
C MET A 311 -9.96 -11.65 -4.60
N LEU A 312 -8.63 -11.75 -4.66
CA LEU A 312 -7.83 -12.43 -3.64
C LEU A 312 -7.93 -11.73 -2.28
N ALA A 313 -7.81 -10.39 -2.25
CA ALA A 313 -7.95 -9.61 -1.04
C ALA A 313 -9.34 -9.77 -0.40
N ALA A 314 -10.40 -9.73 -1.22
CA ALA A 314 -11.77 -9.98 -0.76
C ALA A 314 -11.93 -11.41 -0.23
N PHE A 315 -11.37 -12.42 -0.91
CA PHE A 315 -11.39 -13.79 -0.46
C PHE A 315 -10.69 -13.96 0.90
N VAL A 316 -9.48 -13.41 1.05
CA VAL A 316 -8.72 -13.44 2.32
C VAL A 316 -9.48 -12.71 3.42
N TYR A 317 -10.03 -11.52 3.14
CA TYR A 317 -10.83 -10.76 4.10
C TYR A 317 -12.05 -11.57 4.58
N LEU A 318 -12.80 -12.18 3.67
CA LEU A 318 -13.94 -13.03 4.03
C LEU A 318 -13.50 -14.30 4.77
N TRP A 319 -12.37 -14.89 4.40
CA TRP A 319 -11.80 -16.04 5.09
C TRP A 319 -11.47 -15.73 6.56
N LEU A 320 -10.89 -14.57 6.81
CA LEU A 320 -10.54 -14.13 8.16
C LEU A 320 -11.76 -13.67 8.95
N ARG A 321 -12.70 -12.99 8.31
CA ARG A 321 -13.83 -12.35 8.99
C ARG A 321 -15.06 -13.23 9.09
N ASN A 322 -15.47 -13.86 8.01
CA ASN A 322 -16.66 -14.69 7.96
C ASN A 322 -16.65 -15.68 6.78
N LYS A 323 -16.11 -16.85 7.01
CA LYS A 323 -16.02 -17.93 6.01
C LYS A 323 -17.38 -18.34 5.40
N LYS A 324 -18.49 -18.08 6.08
CA LYS A 324 -19.83 -18.38 5.59
C LYS A 324 -20.23 -17.57 4.35
N LEU A 325 -19.59 -16.42 4.14
CA LEU A 325 -19.86 -15.57 2.98
C LEU A 325 -19.06 -15.96 1.73
N ILE A 326 -18.06 -16.84 1.84
CA ILE A 326 -17.24 -17.24 0.69
C ILE A 326 -18.08 -17.92 -0.42
N PRO A 327 -18.98 -18.88 -0.12
CA PRO A 327 -19.81 -19.48 -1.18
C PRO A 327 -20.71 -18.45 -1.87
N LEU A 328 -21.25 -17.50 -1.12
CA LEU A 328 -22.04 -16.40 -1.68
C LEU A 328 -21.17 -15.50 -2.59
N PHE A 329 -19.95 -15.18 -2.16
CA PHE A 329 -19.02 -14.40 -2.96
C PHE A 329 -18.68 -15.10 -4.28
N ILE A 330 -18.39 -16.41 -4.23
CA ILE A 330 -18.11 -17.21 -5.43
C ILE A 330 -19.34 -17.28 -6.32
N ALA A 331 -20.52 -17.55 -5.75
CA ALA A 331 -21.77 -17.62 -6.52
C ALA A 331 -22.09 -16.28 -7.21
N LEU A 332 -21.90 -15.15 -6.53
CA LEU A 332 -22.10 -13.83 -7.13
C LEU A 332 -21.09 -13.55 -8.24
N ALA A 333 -19.83 -13.95 -8.08
CA ALA A 333 -18.81 -13.78 -9.10
C ALA A 333 -19.14 -14.61 -10.36
N VAL A 334 -19.59 -15.86 -10.20
CA VAL A 334 -20.01 -16.73 -11.30
C VAL A 334 -21.26 -16.20 -12.00
N LEU A 335 -22.26 -15.77 -11.23
CA LEU A 335 -23.50 -15.20 -11.75
C LEU A 335 -23.30 -13.87 -12.48
N ALA A 336 -22.32 -13.06 -12.05
CA ALA A 336 -22.00 -11.78 -12.70
C ALA A 336 -21.24 -11.99 -14.02
N PHE A 337 -20.53 -13.10 -14.20
CA PHE A 337 -19.65 -13.32 -15.36
C PHE A 337 -20.35 -13.17 -16.73
N PRO A 338 -21.57 -13.71 -16.98
CA PRO A 338 -22.27 -13.56 -18.25
C PRO A 338 -22.71 -12.12 -18.57
N PHE A 339 -22.82 -11.26 -17.53
CA PHE A 339 -23.25 -9.87 -17.70
C PHE A 339 -22.07 -8.92 -17.93
N LEU A 340 -20.83 -9.42 -17.88
CA LEU A 340 -19.65 -8.61 -18.14
C LEU A 340 -19.51 -8.33 -19.64
N PRO A 341 -19.09 -7.11 -20.04
CA PRO A 341 -18.77 -6.80 -21.43
C PRO A 341 -17.75 -7.76 -22.03
N SER A 342 -17.89 -8.05 -23.32
CA SER A 342 -16.99 -8.99 -24.04
C SER A 342 -15.50 -8.66 -23.86
N THR A 343 -15.15 -7.38 -23.81
CA THR A 343 -13.79 -6.91 -23.56
C THR A 343 -13.25 -7.39 -22.22
N ILE A 344 -14.10 -7.45 -21.18
CA ILE A 344 -13.71 -7.90 -19.84
C ILE A 344 -13.61 -9.44 -19.82
N THR A 345 -14.61 -10.13 -20.39
CA THR A 345 -14.61 -11.60 -20.43
C THR A 345 -13.43 -12.14 -21.21
N THR A 346 -13.10 -11.55 -22.37
CA THR A 346 -11.89 -11.92 -23.15
C THR A 346 -10.60 -11.75 -22.32
N ARG A 347 -10.50 -10.68 -21.53
CA ARG A 347 -9.33 -10.48 -20.66
C ARG A 347 -9.28 -11.46 -19.50
N LEU A 348 -10.42 -11.82 -18.91
CA LEU A 348 -10.47 -12.83 -17.85
C LEU A 348 -10.16 -14.23 -18.41
N THR A 349 -10.71 -14.59 -19.58
CA THR A 349 -10.39 -15.87 -20.22
C THR A 349 -8.92 -15.94 -20.63
N SER A 350 -8.29 -14.84 -21.06
CA SER A 350 -6.85 -14.82 -21.38
C SER A 350 -5.96 -15.15 -20.17
N ILE A 351 -6.42 -14.87 -18.95
CA ILE A 351 -5.71 -15.28 -17.72
C ILE A 351 -5.76 -16.82 -17.59
N VAL A 352 -6.96 -17.38 -17.73
CA VAL A 352 -7.17 -18.83 -17.59
C VAL A 352 -6.42 -19.58 -18.69
N THR A 353 -6.51 -19.12 -19.93
CA THR A 353 -5.78 -19.73 -21.05
C THR A 353 -4.26 -19.57 -20.94
N GLY A 354 -3.78 -18.48 -20.35
CA GLY A 354 -2.34 -18.29 -20.06
C GLY A 354 -1.80 -19.22 -18.97
N ILE A 355 -2.64 -19.60 -18.00
CA ILE A 355 -2.25 -20.49 -16.90
C ILE A 355 -2.42 -21.97 -17.29
N PHE A 356 -3.50 -22.33 -17.96
CA PHE A 356 -3.92 -23.72 -18.21
C PHE A 356 -3.90 -24.12 -19.69
N GLY A 357 -3.70 -23.18 -20.62
CA GLY A 357 -3.73 -23.44 -22.04
C GLY A 357 -2.45 -24.11 -22.53
N SER A 358 -2.59 -25.20 -23.28
CA SER A 358 -1.49 -25.88 -23.97
C SER A 358 -1.01 -25.17 -25.24
N SER A 359 -1.73 -24.18 -25.72
CA SER A 359 -1.32 -23.30 -26.83
C SER A 359 -0.44 -22.19 -26.28
N GLY A 360 0.82 -22.13 -26.65
CA GLY A 360 1.84 -21.19 -26.18
C GLY A 360 1.57 -19.69 -26.48
N TYR A 361 0.31 -19.27 -26.45
CA TYR A 361 -0.10 -17.88 -26.56
C TYR A 361 0.03 -17.21 -25.20
N ILE A 362 1.24 -16.73 -24.93
CA ILE A 362 1.48 -15.81 -23.82
C ILE A 362 1.23 -14.40 -24.36
N ASP A 363 0.36 -13.66 -23.69
CA ASP A 363 0.09 -12.24 -23.97
C ASP A 363 1.40 -11.44 -24.09
N SER A 364 1.49 -10.55 -25.07
CA SER A 364 2.70 -9.75 -25.36
C SER A 364 3.23 -9.01 -24.12
N SER A 365 2.32 -8.51 -23.27
CA SER A 365 2.70 -7.84 -22.01
C SER A 365 3.31 -8.82 -21.00
N ALA A 366 2.84 -10.06 -20.95
CA ALA A 366 3.41 -11.07 -20.07
C ALA A 366 4.76 -11.56 -20.60
N GLN A 367 4.90 -11.77 -21.93
CA GLN A 367 6.18 -12.08 -22.54
C GLN A 367 7.23 -11.00 -22.34
N HIS A 368 6.83 -9.72 -22.49
CA HIS A 368 7.72 -8.59 -22.22
C HIS A 368 8.26 -8.63 -20.79
N ARG A 369 7.36 -8.83 -19.80
CA ARG A 369 7.76 -8.94 -18.39
C ARG A 369 8.69 -10.14 -18.13
N LEU A 370 8.41 -11.29 -18.71
CA LEU A 370 9.26 -12.47 -18.51
C LEU A 370 10.69 -12.23 -19.03
N ARG A 371 10.84 -11.66 -20.24
CA ARG A 371 12.15 -11.31 -20.79
C ARG A 371 12.83 -10.21 -19.96
N LEU A 372 12.08 -9.19 -19.52
CA LEU A 372 12.59 -8.17 -18.61
C LEU A 372 13.12 -8.81 -17.33
N TRP A 373 12.36 -9.71 -16.70
CA TRP A 373 12.79 -10.38 -15.47
C TRP A 373 13.99 -11.29 -15.66
N GLN A 374 14.15 -11.91 -16.83
CA GLN A 374 15.38 -12.63 -17.17
C GLN A 374 16.60 -11.70 -17.20
N SER A 375 16.46 -10.52 -17.81
CA SER A 375 17.53 -9.49 -17.76
C SER A 375 17.84 -9.06 -16.32
N VAL A 376 16.79 -8.82 -15.54
CA VAL A 376 16.91 -8.42 -14.12
C VAL A 376 17.56 -9.51 -13.28
N GLU A 377 17.29 -10.80 -13.57
CA GLU A 377 17.94 -11.92 -12.86
C GLU A 377 19.46 -11.91 -13.08
N TYR A 378 19.95 -11.61 -14.29
CA TYR A 378 21.38 -11.45 -14.53
C TYR A 378 21.94 -10.24 -13.77
N MET A 379 21.25 -9.10 -13.76
CA MET A 379 21.67 -7.94 -12.96
C MET A 379 21.73 -8.27 -11.46
N ILE A 380 20.77 -9.03 -10.91
CA ILE A 380 20.77 -9.45 -9.51
C ILE A 380 21.96 -10.36 -9.18
N ARG A 381 22.40 -11.21 -10.10
CA ARG A 381 23.60 -12.05 -9.88
C ARG A 381 24.84 -11.19 -9.66
N ASP A 382 24.94 -10.07 -10.36
CA ASP A 382 26.11 -9.19 -10.30
C ASP A 382 26.00 -8.16 -9.16
N TYR A 383 24.81 -7.60 -8.91
CA TYR A 383 24.61 -6.47 -8.00
C TYR A 383 23.70 -6.77 -6.79
N GLY A 384 23.08 -7.93 -6.72
CA GLY A 384 22.03 -8.23 -5.71
C GLY A 384 22.50 -8.21 -4.26
N VAL A 385 23.80 -8.21 -3.98
CA VAL A 385 24.33 -8.13 -2.61
C VAL A 385 24.19 -6.72 -2.04
N VAL A 386 24.64 -5.71 -2.79
CA VAL A 386 24.73 -4.31 -2.33
C VAL A 386 23.73 -3.38 -3.02
N GLY A 387 23.17 -3.80 -4.16
CA GLY A 387 22.31 -3.00 -5.01
C GLY A 387 23.05 -2.13 -6.01
N ILE A 388 22.28 -1.43 -6.86
CA ILE A 388 22.79 -0.50 -7.90
C ILE A 388 22.53 0.97 -7.55
N GLY A 389 21.95 1.26 -6.41
CA GLY A 389 21.46 2.59 -6.04
C GLY A 389 19.96 2.76 -6.26
N LEU A 390 19.41 3.79 -5.64
CA LEU A 390 17.98 4.08 -5.65
C LEU A 390 17.58 4.79 -6.95
N GLY A 391 16.40 4.43 -7.45
CA GLY A 391 15.71 5.17 -8.50
C GLY A 391 15.97 4.69 -9.92
N PRO A 392 15.11 5.14 -10.86
CA PRO A 392 15.09 4.65 -12.23
C PRO A 392 16.34 4.98 -13.04
N SER A 393 17.08 6.05 -12.70
CA SER A 393 18.27 6.45 -13.43
C SER A 393 19.42 5.43 -13.27
N SER A 394 19.58 4.87 -12.06
CA SER A 394 20.56 3.80 -11.80
C SER A 394 20.22 2.53 -12.59
N PHE A 395 18.94 2.17 -12.64
CA PHE A 395 18.48 1.05 -13.46
C PHE A 395 18.71 1.32 -14.95
N ALA A 396 18.28 2.47 -15.46
CA ALA A 396 18.39 2.83 -16.86
C ALA A 396 19.85 2.87 -17.38
N SER A 397 20.80 3.21 -16.53
CA SER A 397 22.23 3.25 -16.90
C SER A 397 22.84 1.85 -17.08
N LEU A 398 22.40 0.87 -16.31
CA LEU A 398 22.93 -0.50 -16.30
C LEU A 398 22.14 -1.48 -17.16
N TYR A 399 20.82 -1.31 -17.22
CA TYR A 399 19.92 -2.21 -17.92
C TYR A 399 20.30 -2.51 -19.36
N PRO A 400 20.77 -1.55 -20.20
CA PRO A 400 21.19 -1.83 -21.59
C PRO A 400 22.27 -2.91 -21.72
N LEU A 401 23.08 -3.13 -20.69
CA LEU A 401 24.15 -4.16 -20.69
C LEU A 401 23.56 -5.60 -20.57
N TYR A 402 22.31 -5.72 -20.08
CA TYR A 402 21.63 -6.99 -19.81
C TYR A 402 20.35 -7.16 -20.62
N ALA A 403 19.94 -6.12 -21.38
CA ALA A 403 18.63 -6.00 -21.98
C ALA A 403 18.32 -7.13 -22.98
N GLN A 404 17.23 -7.85 -22.73
CA GLN A 404 16.57 -8.75 -23.68
C GLN A 404 15.31 -8.11 -24.32
N VAL A 405 14.87 -6.97 -23.79
CA VAL A 405 13.79 -6.14 -24.34
C VAL A 405 14.17 -4.67 -24.19
N ASP A 406 13.80 -3.87 -25.18
CA ASP A 406 14.12 -2.45 -25.18
C ASP A 406 13.12 -1.64 -24.34
N GLY A 407 13.57 -0.45 -23.87
CA GLY A 407 12.70 0.59 -23.31
C GLY A 407 12.21 0.33 -21.89
N ALA A 408 12.82 -0.57 -21.13
CA ALA A 408 12.47 -0.74 -19.73
C ALA A 408 13.08 0.37 -18.86
N SER A 409 12.26 1.06 -18.09
CA SER A 409 12.66 2.09 -17.13
C SER A 409 12.75 1.60 -15.68
N HIS A 410 12.21 0.43 -15.39
CA HIS A 410 12.17 -0.21 -14.06
C HIS A 410 11.82 -1.70 -14.20
N THR A 411 11.98 -2.48 -13.14
CA THR A 411 11.83 -3.95 -13.17
C THR A 411 10.38 -4.45 -13.33
N GLN A 412 9.39 -3.59 -13.15
CA GLN A 412 7.96 -3.94 -13.07
C GLN A 412 7.64 -5.02 -12.02
N SER A 413 8.47 -5.14 -10.99
CA SER A 413 8.30 -6.04 -9.85
C SER A 413 8.90 -5.42 -8.60
N LEU A 414 8.09 -5.17 -7.58
CA LEU A 414 8.55 -4.63 -6.30
C LEU A 414 9.68 -5.44 -5.69
N TYR A 415 9.63 -6.77 -5.80
CA TYR A 415 10.65 -7.64 -5.22
C TYR A 415 12.01 -7.49 -5.91
N PHE A 416 12.00 -7.47 -7.22
CA PHE A 416 13.23 -7.28 -8.02
C PHE A 416 13.77 -5.86 -7.89
N GLU A 417 12.87 -4.85 -7.84
CA GLU A 417 13.25 -3.46 -7.59
C GLU A 417 13.98 -3.33 -6.26
N LEU A 418 13.41 -3.85 -5.18
CA LEU A 418 14.03 -3.81 -3.84
C LEU A 418 15.40 -4.48 -3.82
N ILE A 419 15.56 -5.66 -4.45
CA ILE A 419 16.87 -6.34 -4.49
C ILE A 419 17.86 -5.52 -5.30
N LEU A 420 17.48 -5.02 -6.46
CA LEU A 420 18.38 -4.25 -7.30
C LEU A 420 18.73 -2.90 -6.70
N GLU A 421 17.78 -2.18 -6.13
CA GLU A 421 18.05 -0.86 -5.57
C GLU A 421 18.79 -0.93 -4.23
N THR A 422 18.43 -1.85 -3.35
CA THR A 422 18.88 -1.82 -1.94
C THR A 422 19.68 -3.06 -1.51
N GLY A 423 19.93 -3.96 -2.45
CA GLY A 423 20.59 -5.24 -2.18
C GLY A 423 19.74 -6.18 -1.32
N ILE A 424 20.35 -7.34 -1.01
CA ILE A 424 19.68 -8.39 -0.21
C ILE A 424 19.29 -7.91 1.19
N LEU A 425 20.07 -7.01 1.79
CA LEU A 425 19.77 -6.47 3.11
C LEU A 425 18.45 -5.67 3.10
N GLY A 426 18.29 -4.79 2.11
CA GLY A 426 17.05 -4.01 1.97
C GLY A 426 15.85 -4.89 1.68
N PHE A 427 15.99 -5.84 0.76
CA PHE A 427 14.93 -6.80 0.47
C PHE A 427 14.49 -7.60 1.69
N VAL A 428 15.43 -8.22 2.41
CA VAL A 428 15.13 -9.06 3.57
C VAL A 428 14.49 -8.24 4.69
N SER A 429 15.03 -7.04 4.96
CA SER A 429 14.49 -6.16 6.00
C SER A 429 13.09 -5.65 5.66
N PHE A 430 12.83 -5.31 4.40
CA PHE A 430 11.49 -4.91 3.93
C PHE A 430 10.50 -6.09 4.02
N MET A 431 10.90 -7.28 3.55
CA MET A 431 10.05 -8.47 3.66
C MET A 431 9.76 -8.84 5.11
N TRP A 432 10.74 -8.68 5.99
CA TRP A 432 10.53 -8.88 7.42
C TRP A 432 9.53 -7.86 7.99
N LEU A 433 9.66 -6.57 7.63
CA LEU A 433 8.70 -5.54 8.03
C LEU A 433 7.28 -5.88 7.55
N ALA A 434 7.12 -6.29 6.29
CA ALA A 434 5.84 -6.67 5.72
C ALA A 434 5.23 -7.90 6.42
N LEU A 435 6.01 -8.96 6.63
CA LEU A 435 5.54 -10.18 7.28
C LEU A 435 5.21 -9.98 8.77
N ARG A 436 5.88 -9.04 9.43
CA ARG A 436 5.55 -8.68 10.81
C ARG A 436 4.21 -7.97 10.94
N SER A 437 3.77 -7.28 9.89
CA SER A 437 2.53 -6.51 9.88
C SER A 437 1.29 -7.39 9.67
N ILE A 438 1.48 -8.66 9.32
CA ILE A 438 0.45 -9.68 9.14
C ILE A 438 0.27 -10.50 10.42
#